data_1c92a49e92dab33140b9e9c567d74454
#
_entry.id   1c92a49e92dab33140b9e9c567d74454
#
_cell.length_a   1.000
_cell.length_b   1.000
_cell.length_c   1.000
_cell.angle_alpha   90.00
_cell.angle_beta   90.00
_cell.angle_gamma   90.00
#
_symmetry.space_group_name_H-M   'P 1'
#
loop_
_entity.id
_entity.type
_entity.pdbx_description
1 polymer ?
#
loop_
_entity_poly.entity_id
_entity_poly.type
_entity_poly.pdbx_seq_one_letter_code
_entity_poly.pdbx_strand_id
1 'polypeptide(L)'
;MDLILLPKQPEGLSLEKIYHRALSRSKELYIVSAYLTEWGIEEPIGNQCESFLFIVGKDFGITRKNACRAVLKWLPADRHQEFMVAESINGFHPKAMFWRELDGKCYALLGSSNLTKAAFSTNYEANGFSAITDEQFALSSEWIEQVHGVSVTLDETWLNKYEEARQPARGGKPKADEPVDGEEVYHLPLPAIRKLKGYQPYLEQRRDQMKIFRRRRAELEALFRATSKARNWNEARSDDFYYKLSSLWFFGEEGSRFQGKGWERKGRNSDFRELSKSLVHVLDAPFASRDSVVIREINRLTQLRIPTRGALFSEMLCQFFPKHYFVLNSPVQDWFAGLDFSFPRGLSKGERYVNRARLLRAALDRAENYPAENLAELDCIIWLASI
;
A
#
# COMPACT_ATOMS: atom_id res chain seq x y z
N MET A 1 15.37 -26.20 -0.45
CA MET A 1 14.95 -24.89 -0.97
C MET A 1 16.14 -24.20 -1.61
N ASP A 2 16.01 -23.85 -2.87
CA ASP A 2 17.05 -23.14 -3.62
C ASP A 2 16.76 -21.65 -3.56
N LEU A 3 17.79 -20.83 -3.32
CA LEU A 3 17.68 -19.38 -3.27
C LEU A 3 18.07 -18.79 -4.63
N ILE A 4 17.23 -17.87 -5.11
CA ILE A 4 17.48 -17.11 -6.34
C ILE A 4 17.57 -15.65 -5.93
N LEU A 5 18.80 -15.14 -5.95
CA LEU A 5 19.12 -13.77 -5.55
C LEU A 5 19.54 -12.99 -6.79
N LEU A 6 18.76 -11.98 -7.17
CA LEU A 6 19.02 -11.14 -8.34
C LEU A 6 19.69 -9.83 -7.90
N PRO A 7 20.50 -9.20 -8.78
CA PRO A 7 20.79 -9.59 -10.16
C PRO A 7 21.88 -10.67 -10.32
N LYS A 8 22.47 -11.17 -9.23
CA LYS A 8 23.45 -12.25 -9.27
C LYS A 8 22.71 -13.58 -9.17
N GLN A 9 22.54 -14.27 -10.29
CA GLN A 9 21.96 -15.60 -10.30
C GLN A 9 23.05 -16.68 -10.13
N PRO A 10 22.79 -17.77 -9.37
CA PRO A 10 23.66 -18.94 -9.39
C PRO A 10 23.70 -19.55 -10.80
N GLU A 11 24.84 -20.09 -11.17
CA GLU A 11 24.96 -20.81 -12.43
C GLU A 11 23.93 -21.96 -12.48
N GLY A 12 23.09 -21.97 -13.51
CA GLY A 12 22.16 -23.05 -13.79
C GLY A 12 20.72 -22.86 -13.38
N LEU A 13 20.39 -22.02 -12.39
CA LEU A 13 19.02 -21.78 -11.94
C LEU A 13 18.62 -20.31 -12.15
N SER A 14 17.57 -20.05 -12.92
CA SER A 14 17.00 -18.70 -13.11
C SER A 14 15.49 -18.72 -12.97
N LEU A 15 14.89 -17.57 -12.68
CA LEU A 15 13.42 -17.43 -12.66
C LEU A 15 12.80 -17.89 -13.97
N GLU A 16 13.38 -17.50 -15.10
CA GLU A 16 12.92 -17.86 -16.44
C GLU A 16 12.88 -19.39 -16.63
N LYS A 17 13.94 -20.12 -16.23
CA LYS A 17 13.98 -21.59 -16.29
C LYS A 17 12.93 -22.26 -15.40
N ILE A 18 12.62 -21.64 -14.24
CA ILE A 18 11.58 -22.17 -13.35
C ILE A 18 10.20 -21.95 -13.96
N TYR A 19 9.92 -20.77 -14.51
CA TYR A 19 8.68 -20.52 -15.24
C TYR A 19 8.52 -21.43 -16.44
N HIS A 20 9.57 -21.60 -17.25
CA HIS A 20 9.60 -22.56 -18.37
C HIS A 20 9.26 -23.96 -17.89
N ARG A 21 9.89 -24.43 -16.81
CA ARG A 21 9.61 -25.76 -16.24
C ARG A 21 8.16 -25.87 -15.77
N ALA A 22 7.66 -24.90 -15.04
CA ALA A 22 6.29 -24.92 -14.54
C ALA A 22 5.28 -24.95 -15.70
N LEU A 23 5.45 -24.08 -16.70
CA LEU A 23 4.56 -24.01 -17.86
C LEU A 23 4.59 -25.29 -18.69
N SER A 24 5.77 -25.86 -18.94
CA SER A 24 5.92 -27.02 -19.83
C SER A 24 5.59 -28.36 -19.16
N ARG A 25 5.63 -28.49 -17.83
CA ARG A 25 5.52 -29.79 -17.14
C ARG A 25 4.37 -29.95 -16.17
N SER A 26 3.66 -28.85 -15.85
CA SER A 26 2.59 -28.92 -14.88
C SER A 26 1.37 -29.68 -15.38
N LYS A 27 0.76 -30.43 -14.44
CA LYS A 27 -0.62 -30.90 -14.51
C LYS A 27 -1.58 -29.86 -13.91
N GLU A 28 -1.16 -29.21 -12.82
CA GLU A 28 -1.86 -28.14 -12.14
C GLU A 28 -0.89 -26.98 -11.95
N LEU A 29 -1.30 -25.75 -12.29
CA LEU A 29 -0.44 -24.57 -12.23
C LEU A 29 -1.22 -23.33 -11.76
N TYR A 30 -0.75 -22.70 -10.70
CA TYR A 30 -1.30 -21.48 -10.13
C TYR A 30 -0.24 -20.39 -10.08
N ILE A 31 -0.49 -19.26 -10.71
CA ILE A 31 0.41 -18.10 -10.75
C ILE A 31 -0.31 -16.92 -10.11
N VAL A 32 0.30 -16.31 -9.11
CA VAL A 32 -0.21 -15.07 -8.50
C VAL A 32 0.87 -14.03 -8.45
N SER A 33 0.55 -12.81 -8.89
CA SER A 33 1.48 -11.68 -8.88
C SER A 33 0.76 -10.40 -8.47
N ALA A 34 1.39 -9.63 -7.59
CA ALA A 34 0.85 -8.32 -7.20
C ALA A 34 0.69 -7.39 -8.40
N TYR A 35 1.65 -7.44 -9.33
CA TYR A 35 1.67 -6.57 -10.51
C TYR A 35 2.15 -7.35 -11.74
N LEU A 36 1.60 -6.96 -12.87
CA LEU A 36 1.99 -7.43 -14.19
C LEU A 36 2.29 -6.19 -15.06
N THR A 37 3.59 -5.91 -15.30
CA THR A 37 3.98 -4.76 -16.11
C THR A 37 4.50 -5.16 -17.47
N GLU A 38 4.97 -6.40 -17.60
CA GLU A 38 5.44 -7.00 -18.86
C GLU A 38 5.17 -8.50 -18.84
N TRP A 39 4.86 -9.06 -20.00
CA TRP A 39 4.79 -10.49 -20.23
C TRP A 39 5.67 -10.84 -21.42
N GLY A 40 6.82 -11.42 -21.16
CA GLY A 40 7.81 -11.83 -22.17
C GLY A 40 8.09 -13.33 -22.18
N ILE A 41 7.26 -14.13 -21.50
CA ILE A 41 7.42 -15.59 -21.48
C ILE A 41 6.78 -16.15 -22.75
N GLU A 42 7.59 -16.79 -23.56
CA GLU A 42 7.18 -17.40 -24.83
C GLU A 42 6.73 -18.86 -24.68
N GLU A 43 7.18 -19.55 -23.62
CA GLU A 43 6.83 -20.95 -23.35
C GLU A 43 5.31 -21.11 -23.23
N PRO A 44 4.67 -21.94 -24.04
CA PRO A 44 3.24 -22.19 -23.95
C PRO A 44 2.92 -23.06 -22.71
N ILE A 45 1.67 -23.01 -22.27
CA ILE A 45 1.17 -23.97 -21.29
C ILE A 45 1.13 -25.34 -21.94
N GLY A 46 1.72 -26.34 -21.26
CA GLY A 46 1.71 -27.72 -21.77
C GLY A 46 0.29 -28.28 -21.89
N ASN A 47 0.04 -29.05 -22.94
CA ASN A 47 -1.28 -29.67 -23.20
C ASN A 47 -1.77 -30.59 -22.07
N GLN A 48 -0.87 -31.03 -21.21
CA GLN A 48 -1.18 -31.85 -20.04
C GLN A 48 -1.66 -31.05 -18.84
N CYS A 49 -1.63 -29.73 -18.90
CA CYS A 49 -2.07 -28.88 -17.80
C CYS A 49 -3.61 -28.85 -17.73
N GLU A 50 -4.14 -29.62 -16.78
CA GLU A 50 -5.58 -29.79 -16.59
C GLU A 50 -6.21 -28.61 -15.82
N SER A 51 -5.46 -28.04 -14.86
CA SER A 51 -5.90 -26.91 -14.04
C SER A 51 -4.89 -25.79 -14.12
N PHE A 52 -5.36 -24.60 -14.49
CA PHE A 52 -4.55 -23.39 -14.58
C PHE A 52 -5.29 -22.23 -13.98
N LEU A 53 -4.57 -21.36 -13.27
CA LEU A 53 -5.12 -20.09 -12.82
C LEU A 53 -3.99 -19.06 -12.74
N PHE A 54 -4.23 -17.91 -13.33
CA PHE A 54 -3.31 -16.79 -13.30
C PHE A 54 -4.03 -15.55 -12.75
N ILE A 55 -3.67 -15.10 -11.52
CA ILE A 55 -4.31 -13.98 -10.86
C ILE A 55 -3.31 -12.85 -10.67
N VAL A 56 -3.69 -11.64 -11.09
CA VAL A 56 -2.88 -10.43 -10.92
C VAL A 56 -3.59 -9.40 -10.05
N GLY A 57 -2.81 -8.57 -9.38
CA GLY A 57 -3.34 -7.43 -8.63
C GLY A 57 -3.55 -6.22 -9.53
N LYS A 58 -4.41 -5.31 -9.06
CA LYS A 58 -4.76 -4.03 -9.74
C LYS A 58 -4.36 -2.80 -8.93
N ASP A 59 -3.88 -3.01 -7.71
CA ASP A 59 -3.63 -1.92 -6.78
C ASP A 59 -2.64 -0.91 -7.36
N PHE A 60 -2.89 0.37 -7.05
CA PHE A 60 -2.08 1.50 -7.51
C PHE A 60 -2.04 1.76 -9.02
N GLY A 61 -2.79 1.02 -9.84
CA GLY A 61 -2.74 1.16 -11.30
C GLY A 61 -1.39 0.73 -11.93
N ILE A 62 -0.60 -0.07 -11.21
CA ILE A 62 0.75 -0.49 -11.66
C ILE A 62 0.65 -1.56 -12.76
N THR A 63 -0.28 -2.49 -12.66
CA THR A 63 -0.54 -3.50 -13.70
C THR A 63 -0.82 -2.81 -15.03
N ARG A 64 -0.15 -3.24 -16.11
CA ARG A 64 -0.23 -2.60 -17.42
C ARG A 64 -1.20 -3.31 -18.37
N LYS A 65 -2.08 -2.55 -19.00
CA LYS A 65 -3.05 -3.08 -19.99
C LYS A 65 -2.36 -3.82 -21.13
N ASN A 66 -1.23 -3.28 -21.60
CA ASN A 66 -0.48 -3.92 -22.68
C ASN A 66 0.11 -5.27 -22.25
N ALA A 67 0.57 -5.39 -21.01
CA ALA A 67 1.05 -6.66 -20.47
C ALA A 67 -0.11 -7.66 -20.30
N CYS A 68 -1.26 -7.20 -19.81
CA CYS A 68 -2.47 -8.04 -19.74
C CYS A 68 -2.91 -8.53 -21.13
N ARG A 69 -2.88 -7.66 -22.15
CA ARG A 69 -3.16 -8.06 -23.54
C ARG A 69 -2.14 -9.04 -24.09
N ALA A 70 -0.87 -8.90 -23.69
CA ALA A 70 0.17 -9.87 -24.09
C ALA A 70 -0.12 -11.25 -23.48
N VAL A 71 -0.57 -11.33 -22.21
CA VAL A 71 -1.02 -12.60 -21.60
C VAL A 71 -2.24 -13.16 -22.33
N LEU A 72 -3.26 -12.36 -22.60
CA LEU A 72 -4.45 -12.80 -23.34
C LEU A 72 -4.10 -13.32 -24.74
N LYS A 73 -3.13 -12.71 -25.41
CA LYS A 73 -2.64 -13.17 -26.72
C LYS A 73 -1.82 -14.47 -26.60
N TRP A 74 -1.09 -14.64 -25.53
CA TRP A 74 -0.29 -15.82 -25.25
C TRP A 74 -1.14 -17.04 -24.83
N LEU A 75 -2.21 -16.81 -24.05
CA LEU A 75 -3.14 -17.85 -23.64
C LEU A 75 -3.98 -18.38 -24.79
N PRO A 76 -4.24 -19.70 -24.88
CA PRO A 76 -5.29 -20.23 -25.72
C PRO A 76 -6.64 -19.61 -25.38
N ALA A 77 -7.49 -19.39 -26.40
CA ALA A 77 -8.75 -18.68 -26.24
C ALA A 77 -9.72 -19.34 -25.25
N ASP A 78 -9.70 -20.66 -25.14
CA ASP A 78 -10.50 -21.44 -24.20
C ASP A 78 -10.02 -21.32 -22.75
N ARG A 79 -8.84 -20.73 -22.53
CA ARG A 79 -8.25 -20.49 -21.20
C ARG A 79 -8.27 -19.02 -20.77
N HIS A 80 -8.83 -18.13 -21.55
CA HIS A 80 -8.89 -16.71 -21.20
C HIS A 80 -9.61 -16.44 -19.88
N GLN A 81 -10.62 -17.24 -19.54
CA GLN A 81 -11.35 -17.10 -18.27
C GLN A 81 -10.52 -17.52 -17.05
N GLU A 82 -9.38 -18.18 -17.23
CA GLU A 82 -8.44 -18.57 -16.17
C GLU A 82 -7.44 -17.43 -15.86
N PHE A 83 -7.46 -16.35 -16.63
CA PHE A 83 -6.69 -15.13 -16.36
C PHE A 83 -7.57 -14.11 -15.65
N MET A 84 -7.22 -13.79 -14.41
CA MET A 84 -8.07 -13.05 -13.51
C MET A 84 -7.37 -11.88 -12.82
N VAL A 85 -8.17 -11.00 -12.28
CA VAL A 85 -7.70 -9.90 -11.43
C VAL A 85 -8.35 -10.00 -10.04
N ALA A 86 -7.55 -9.81 -9.00
CA ALA A 86 -8.00 -9.78 -7.60
C ALA A 86 -8.79 -8.48 -7.32
N GLU A 87 -10.02 -8.38 -7.86
CA GLU A 87 -10.81 -7.14 -7.90
C GLU A 87 -11.25 -6.69 -6.50
N SER A 88 -11.66 -7.62 -5.65
CA SER A 88 -12.22 -7.31 -4.34
C SER A 88 -11.20 -7.33 -3.20
N ILE A 89 -9.92 -7.60 -3.50
CA ILE A 89 -8.86 -7.65 -2.49
C ILE A 89 -8.05 -6.35 -2.54
N ASN A 90 -8.10 -5.58 -1.45
CA ASN A 90 -7.22 -4.43 -1.26
C ASN A 90 -5.90 -4.88 -0.64
N GLY A 91 -4.77 -4.43 -1.20
CA GLY A 91 -3.45 -4.83 -0.74
C GLY A 91 -3.05 -6.23 -1.21
N PHE A 92 -3.56 -6.67 -2.35
CA PHE A 92 -3.14 -7.92 -2.98
C PHE A 92 -1.68 -7.81 -3.42
N HIS A 93 -0.78 -8.49 -2.68
CA HIS A 93 0.66 -8.33 -2.90
C HIS A 93 1.46 -9.65 -2.92
N PRO A 94 0.86 -10.80 -3.27
CA PRO A 94 1.62 -12.03 -3.41
C PRO A 94 2.49 -12.04 -4.67
N LYS A 95 3.55 -12.81 -4.62
CA LYS A 95 4.37 -13.18 -5.76
C LYS A 95 4.71 -14.65 -5.54
N ALA A 96 3.88 -15.49 -6.11
CA ALA A 96 3.96 -16.93 -5.87
C ALA A 96 3.54 -17.71 -7.12
N MET A 97 4.13 -18.87 -7.26
CA MET A 97 3.74 -19.87 -8.24
C MET A 97 3.77 -21.25 -7.57
N PHE A 98 2.67 -21.99 -7.70
CA PHE A 98 2.53 -23.37 -7.19
C PHE A 98 2.17 -24.26 -8.35
N TRP A 99 2.80 -25.42 -8.43
CA TRP A 99 2.43 -26.36 -9.48
C TRP A 99 2.68 -27.81 -9.06
N ARG A 100 1.92 -28.71 -9.66
CA ARG A 100 2.10 -30.14 -9.59
C ARG A 100 2.48 -30.67 -10.97
N GLU A 101 3.55 -31.46 -11.07
CA GLU A 101 3.97 -32.10 -12.31
C GLU A 101 3.21 -33.41 -12.53
N LEU A 102 3.34 -34.01 -13.73
CA LEU A 102 2.69 -35.27 -14.07
C LEU A 102 3.18 -36.46 -13.21
N ASP A 103 4.40 -36.40 -12.71
CA ASP A 103 4.95 -37.41 -11.80
C ASP A 103 4.44 -37.29 -10.35
N GLY A 104 3.52 -36.36 -10.11
CA GLY A 104 2.91 -36.09 -8.81
C GLY A 104 3.72 -35.15 -7.92
N LYS A 105 4.95 -34.78 -8.28
CA LYS A 105 5.75 -33.87 -7.47
C LYS A 105 5.20 -32.44 -7.49
N CYS A 106 5.15 -31.85 -6.31
CA CYS A 106 4.67 -30.50 -6.11
C CYS A 106 5.82 -29.53 -5.84
N TYR A 107 5.68 -28.30 -6.34
CA TYR A 107 6.69 -27.26 -6.22
C TYR A 107 6.08 -25.91 -5.89
N ALA A 108 6.88 -25.06 -5.25
CA ALA A 108 6.55 -23.66 -5.00
C ALA A 108 7.72 -22.76 -5.37
N LEU A 109 7.41 -21.63 -5.98
CA LEU A 109 8.28 -20.47 -6.13
C LEU A 109 7.62 -19.31 -5.38
N LEU A 110 8.29 -18.78 -4.36
CA LEU A 110 7.81 -17.69 -3.52
C LEU A 110 8.89 -16.63 -3.42
N GLY A 111 8.52 -15.35 -3.49
CA GLY A 111 9.54 -14.33 -3.33
C GLY A 111 9.07 -12.88 -3.51
N SER A 112 10.02 -12.04 -3.85
CA SER A 112 9.79 -10.61 -4.07
C SER A 112 9.50 -10.26 -5.54
N SER A 113 9.86 -11.12 -6.50
CA SER A 113 9.78 -10.83 -7.93
C SER A 113 8.34 -10.79 -8.46
N ASN A 114 7.94 -9.62 -8.94
CA ASN A 114 6.73 -9.48 -9.75
C ASN A 114 6.99 -9.93 -11.20
N LEU A 115 5.94 -10.01 -12.01
CA LEU A 115 6.03 -10.29 -13.44
C LEU A 115 6.41 -9.03 -14.22
N THR A 116 7.71 -8.72 -14.19
CA THR A 116 8.29 -7.54 -14.82
C THR A 116 9.67 -7.87 -15.34
N LYS A 117 10.12 -7.20 -16.38
CA LYS A 117 11.45 -7.43 -16.95
C LYS A 117 12.55 -7.17 -15.92
N ALA A 118 12.44 -6.08 -15.17
CA ALA A 118 13.43 -5.72 -14.18
C ALA A 118 13.52 -6.72 -13.02
N ALA A 119 12.40 -7.30 -12.58
CA ALA A 119 12.38 -8.35 -11.56
C ALA A 119 13.03 -9.66 -12.03
N PHE A 120 13.12 -9.88 -13.34
CA PHE A 120 13.81 -11.05 -13.90
C PHE A 120 15.29 -10.81 -14.23
N SER A 121 15.77 -9.55 -14.21
CA SER A 121 17.10 -9.21 -14.71
C SER A 121 17.92 -8.27 -13.83
N THR A 122 17.40 -7.12 -13.44
CA THR A 122 18.18 -6.01 -12.89
C THR A 122 17.89 -5.64 -11.45
N ASN A 123 16.68 -5.93 -10.96
CA ASN A 123 16.30 -5.63 -9.58
C ASN A 123 17.03 -6.52 -8.58
N TYR A 124 17.17 -6.02 -7.35
CA TYR A 124 17.55 -6.83 -6.20
C TYR A 124 16.33 -7.59 -5.71
N GLU A 125 16.24 -8.86 -6.07
CA GLU A 125 15.12 -9.74 -5.73
C GLU A 125 15.60 -10.96 -4.95
N ALA A 126 14.76 -11.47 -4.07
CA ALA A 126 15.02 -12.67 -3.31
C ALA A 126 13.84 -13.64 -3.45
N ASN A 127 14.10 -14.80 -4.07
CA ASN A 127 13.09 -15.83 -4.28
C ASN A 127 13.57 -17.18 -3.74
N GLY A 128 12.64 -17.98 -3.25
CA GLY A 128 12.85 -19.36 -2.83
C GLY A 128 12.10 -20.31 -3.75
N PHE A 129 12.81 -21.29 -4.30
CA PHE A 129 12.24 -22.39 -5.06
C PHE A 129 12.44 -23.69 -4.30
N SER A 130 11.41 -24.52 -4.18
CA SER A 130 11.51 -25.82 -3.53
C SER A 130 10.43 -26.79 -3.98
N ALA A 131 10.74 -28.09 -3.88
CA ALA A 131 9.67 -29.07 -3.79
C ALA A 131 8.91 -28.91 -2.47
N ILE A 132 7.62 -29.13 -2.51
CA ILE A 132 6.69 -29.07 -1.37
C ILE A 132 5.93 -30.39 -1.25
N THR A 133 5.32 -30.62 -0.08
CA THR A 133 4.51 -31.82 0.13
C THR A 133 3.13 -31.70 -0.50
N ASP A 134 2.41 -32.80 -0.63
CA ASP A 134 1.02 -32.79 -1.11
C ASP A 134 0.11 -31.99 -0.20
N GLU A 135 0.32 -32.04 1.13
CA GLU A 135 -0.45 -31.26 2.09
C GLU A 135 -0.17 -29.76 1.93
N GLN A 136 1.08 -29.38 1.68
CA GLN A 136 1.44 -27.98 1.42
C GLN A 136 0.84 -27.49 0.10
N PHE A 137 0.82 -28.35 -0.93
CA PHE A 137 0.18 -28.02 -2.20
C PHE A 137 -1.33 -27.88 -2.05
N ALA A 138 -1.99 -28.77 -1.30
CA ALA A 138 -3.43 -28.68 -1.01
C ALA A 138 -3.77 -27.36 -0.28
N LEU A 139 -2.98 -26.99 0.74
CA LEU A 139 -3.13 -25.72 1.43
C LEU A 139 -2.98 -24.52 0.49
N SER A 140 -2.01 -24.60 -0.43
CA SER A 140 -1.81 -23.55 -1.44
C SER A 140 -3.01 -23.46 -2.39
N SER A 141 -3.57 -24.59 -2.81
CA SER A 141 -4.75 -24.65 -3.67
C SER A 141 -5.99 -24.07 -2.98
N GLU A 142 -6.23 -24.39 -1.71
CA GLU A 142 -7.31 -23.80 -0.91
C GLU A 142 -7.18 -22.29 -0.81
N TRP A 143 -5.97 -21.79 -0.60
CA TRP A 143 -5.72 -20.35 -0.56
C TRP A 143 -5.96 -19.70 -1.94
N ILE A 144 -5.53 -20.34 -3.02
CA ILE A 144 -5.80 -19.88 -4.39
C ILE A 144 -7.31 -19.84 -4.69
N GLU A 145 -8.08 -20.85 -4.25
CA GLU A 145 -9.53 -20.87 -4.41
C GLU A 145 -10.22 -19.72 -3.67
N GLN A 146 -9.74 -19.37 -2.47
CA GLN A 146 -10.23 -18.19 -1.74
C GLN A 146 -9.97 -16.89 -2.51
N VAL A 147 -8.77 -16.75 -3.09
CA VAL A 147 -8.42 -15.58 -3.93
C VAL A 147 -9.25 -15.58 -5.21
N HIS A 148 -9.44 -16.73 -5.85
CA HIS A 148 -10.27 -16.91 -7.04
C HIS A 148 -11.73 -16.47 -6.79
N GLY A 149 -12.31 -16.90 -5.66
CA GLY A 149 -13.70 -16.57 -5.31
C GLY A 149 -14.02 -15.07 -5.16
N VAL A 150 -12.99 -14.23 -5.03
CA VAL A 150 -13.09 -12.76 -4.94
C VAL A 150 -12.40 -12.03 -6.09
N SER A 151 -11.99 -12.78 -7.11
CA SER A 151 -11.39 -12.28 -8.35
C SER A 151 -12.41 -12.26 -9.48
N VAL A 152 -12.13 -11.48 -10.53
CA VAL A 152 -12.93 -11.42 -11.74
C VAL A 152 -12.06 -11.71 -12.96
N THR A 153 -12.65 -12.25 -14.03
CA THR A 153 -11.94 -12.51 -15.28
C THR A 153 -11.36 -11.20 -15.84
N LEU A 154 -10.10 -11.23 -16.21
CA LEU A 154 -9.41 -10.12 -16.82
C LEU A 154 -9.59 -10.20 -18.34
N ASP A 155 -10.56 -9.44 -18.86
CA ASP A 155 -10.92 -9.36 -20.27
C ASP A 155 -10.83 -7.91 -20.77
N GLU A 156 -11.11 -7.69 -22.06
CA GLU A 156 -11.14 -6.33 -22.64
C GLU A 156 -12.21 -5.44 -21.99
N THR A 157 -13.31 -6.01 -21.47
CA THR A 157 -14.33 -5.25 -20.78
C THR A 157 -13.80 -4.70 -19.46
N TRP A 158 -13.06 -5.52 -18.71
CA TRP A 158 -12.38 -5.08 -17.49
C TRP A 158 -11.27 -4.08 -17.81
N LEU A 159 -10.41 -4.37 -18.81
CA LEU A 159 -9.32 -3.50 -19.23
C LEU A 159 -9.80 -2.10 -19.64
N ASN A 160 -10.95 -2.00 -20.30
CA ASN A 160 -11.51 -0.70 -20.70
C ASN A 160 -11.93 0.16 -19.49
N LYS A 161 -12.33 -0.45 -18.38
CA LYS A 161 -12.73 0.23 -17.15
C LYS A 161 -11.55 0.52 -16.21
N TYR A 162 -10.51 -0.31 -16.28
CA TYR A 162 -9.33 -0.18 -15.44
C TYR A 162 -8.53 1.07 -15.84
N GLU A 163 -8.07 1.85 -14.87
CA GLU A 163 -7.22 3.02 -15.09
C GLU A 163 -5.80 2.72 -14.61
N GLU A 164 -4.86 2.72 -15.53
CA GLU A 164 -3.44 2.65 -15.20
C GLU A 164 -3.00 3.95 -14.53
N ALA A 165 -2.06 3.85 -13.58
CA ALA A 165 -1.35 5.02 -13.11
C ALA A 165 -0.63 5.69 -14.28
N ARG A 166 -0.78 7.02 -14.42
CA ARG A 166 -0.06 7.77 -15.43
C ARG A 166 1.43 7.63 -15.21
N GLN A 167 2.17 7.28 -16.24
CA GLN A 167 3.62 7.41 -16.23
C GLN A 167 3.96 8.90 -16.21
N PRO A 168 4.89 9.36 -15.34
CA PRO A 168 5.35 10.74 -15.39
C PRO A 168 5.89 11.04 -16.78
N ALA A 169 5.44 12.15 -17.38
CA ALA A 169 5.92 12.59 -18.68
C ALA A 169 7.44 12.76 -18.63
N ARG A 170 8.18 12.02 -19.44
CA ARG A 170 9.64 12.15 -19.55
C ARG A 170 9.99 13.54 -20.10
N GLY A 171 10.19 14.48 -19.19
CA GLY A 171 10.78 15.79 -19.48
C GLY A 171 12.31 15.69 -19.52
N GLY A 172 12.87 15.22 -20.61
CA GLY A 172 14.32 15.19 -20.85
C GLY A 172 14.65 14.16 -21.92
N LYS A 173 15.46 14.55 -22.92
CA LYS A 173 15.97 13.59 -23.91
C LYS A 173 16.77 12.51 -23.18
N PRO A 174 16.49 11.19 -23.40
CA PRO A 174 17.26 10.13 -22.82
C PRO A 174 18.72 10.24 -23.30
N LYS A 175 19.69 10.17 -22.37
CA LYS A 175 21.06 9.86 -22.73
C LYS A 175 21.08 8.42 -23.23
N ALA A 176 21.82 8.17 -24.31
CA ALA A 176 21.78 6.95 -25.12
C ALA A 176 22.17 5.63 -24.43
N ASP A 177 22.53 5.64 -23.14
CA ASP A 177 23.07 4.48 -22.41
C ASP A 177 22.37 4.17 -21.07
N GLU A 178 21.19 4.73 -20.78
CA GLU A 178 20.40 4.30 -19.62
C GLU A 178 19.45 3.19 -20.02
N PRO A 179 19.46 2.01 -19.35
CA PRO A 179 18.50 0.96 -19.63
C PRO A 179 17.08 1.47 -19.36
N VAL A 180 16.26 1.45 -20.41
CA VAL A 180 14.84 1.78 -20.37
C VAL A 180 14.14 0.52 -19.91
N ASP A 181 14.22 0.26 -18.59
CA ASP A 181 13.53 -0.90 -18.04
C ASP A 181 13.22 -0.71 -16.59
N GLY A 182 12.04 -0.98 -16.26
CA GLY A 182 11.76 -1.30 -14.92
C GLY A 182 10.32 -1.10 -14.60
N GLU A 183 9.89 -1.82 -13.62
CA GLU A 183 8.89 -1.33 -12.71
C GLU A 183 9.20 0.14 -12.42
N GLU A 184 8.58 1.07 -13.12
CA GLU A 184 8.39 2.38 -12.54
C GLU A 184 7.37 2.17 -11.41
N VAL A 185 7.85 1.57 -10.33
CA VAL A 185 7.27 1.83 -9.03
C VAL A 185 7.24 3.34 -8.96
N TYR A 186 6.04 3.94 -8.97
CA TYR A 186 5.91 5.38 -8.86
C TYR A 186 6.70 5.84 -7.64
N HIS A 187 7.88 6.38 -7.89
CA HIS A 187 8.73 6.94 -6.86
C HIS A 187 8.16 8.30 -6.51
N LEU A 188 7.38 8.34 -5.45
CA LEU A 188 6.92 9.59 -4.88
C LEU A 188 8.14 10.46 -4.57
N PRO A 189 8.37 11.58 -5.27
CA PRO A 189 9.51 12.45 -5.00
C PRO A 189 9.29 13.15 -3.67
N LEU A 190 10.20 12.98 -2.70
CA LEU A 190 10.15 13.74 -1.46
C LEU A 190 10.58 15.19 -1.69
N PRO A 191 10.14 16.17 -0.84
CA PRO A 191 10.60 17.54 -0.93
C PRO A 191 12.11 17.66 -0.92
N ALA A 192 12.67 18.46 -1.82
CA ALA A 192 14.12 18.60 -1.98
C ALA A 192 14.71 19.43 -0.83
N ILE A 193 15.35 18.78 0.12
CA ILE A 193 15.92 19.39 1.34
C ILE A 193 16.89 20.53 1.04
N ARG A 194 17.70 20.41 -0.03
CA ARG A 194 18.64 21.46 -0.44
C ARG A 194 17.98 22.82 -0.71
N LYS A 195 16.68 22.83 -0.94
CA LYS A 195 15.89 24.05 -1.16
C LYS A 195 15.30 24.63 0.13
N LEU A 196 15.35 23.88 1.24
CA LEU A 196 14.73 24.21 2.52
C LEU A 196 15.78 24.72 3.51
N LYS A 197 16.05 26.01 3.49
CA LYS A 197 16.96 26.64 4.47
C LYS A 197 16.33 26.64 5.86
N GLY A 198 17.10 26.26 6.89
CA GLY A 198 16.67 26.37 8.28
C GLY A 198 15.57 25.40 8.71
N TYR A 199 15.46 24.22 8.08
CA TYR A 199 14.45 23.19 8.45
C TYR A 199 14.76 22.50 9.78
N GLN A 200 16.03 22.46 10.21
CA GLN A 200 16.48 21.70 11.38
C GLN A 200 15.74 22.08 12.69
N PRO A 201 15.63 23.37 13.07
CA PRO A 201 14.89 23.75 14.29
C PRO A 201 13.45 23.28 14.30
N TYR A 202 12.76 23.32 13.17
CA TYR A 202 11.37 22.85 13.07
C TYR A 202 11.29 21.33 13.22
N LEU A 203 12.25 20.61 12.68
CA LEU A 203 12.32 19.15 12.81
C LEU A 203 12.63 18.74 14.27
N GLU A 204 13.54 19.43 14.94
CA GLU A 204 13.84 19.25 16.36
C GLU A 204 12.61 19.54 17.22
N GLN A 205 11.91 20.65 16.98
CA GLN A 205 10.65 20.97 17.65
C GLN A 205 9.61 19.84 17.46
N ARG A 206 9.50 19.30 16.25
CA ARG A 206 8.59 18.17 15.97
C ARG A 206 8.97 16.94 16.77
N ARG A 207 10.26 16.61 16.86
CA ARG A 207 10.78 15.50 17.66
C ARG A 207 10.49 15.67 19.15
N ASP A 208 10.59 16.90 19.67
CA ASP A 208 10.25 17.19 21.07
C ASP A 208 8.75 17.08 21.33
N GLN A 209 7.89 17.56 20.43
CA GLN A 209 6.44 17.34 20.49
C GLN A 209 6.12 15.85 20.55
N MET A 210 6.76 15.02 19.74
CA MET A 210 6.58 13.57 19.75
C MET A 210 7.07 12.90 21.06
N LYS A 211 8.10 13.44 21.70
CA LYS A 211 8.53 12.99 23.05
C LYS A 211 7.49 13.31 24.10
N ILE A 212 6.92 14.51 24.09
CA ILE A 212 5.85 14.92 25.00
C ILE A 212 4.61 14.03 24.80
N PHE A 213 4.21 13.82 23.54
CA PHE A 213 3.10 12.92 23.23
C PHE A 213 3.31 11.52 23.80
N ARG A 214 4.50 10.94 23.65
CA ARG A 214 4.80 9.61 24.18
C ARG A 214 4.59 9.52 25.70
N ARG A 215 4.89 10.58 26.44
CA ARG A 215 4.65 10.65 27.89
C ARG A 215 3.16 10.71 28.22
N ARG A 216 2.35 11.39 27.41
CA ARG A 216 0.90 11.56 27.62
C ARG A 216 0.04 10.51 26.91
N ARG A 217 0.66 9.63 26.16
CA ARG A 217 -0.04 8.66 25.31
C ARG A 217 -1.05 7.81 26.08
N ALA A 218 -0.68 7.31 27.25
CA ALA A 218 -1.54 6.46 28.07
C ALA A 218 -2.79 7.20 28.56
N GLU A 219 -2.66 8.47 28.94
CA GLU A 219 -3.76 9.31 29.39
C GLU A 219 -4.70 9.65 28.22
N LEU A 220 -4.14 9.99 27.06
CA LEU A 220 -4.90 10.21 25.83
C LEU A 220 -5.67 8.95 25.42
N GLU A 221 -5.02 7.80 25.45
CA GLU A 221 -5.67 6.52 25.12
C GLU A 221 -6.81 6.22 26.10
N ALA A 222 -6.61 6.43 27.41
CA ALA A 222 -7.66 6.28 28.40
C ALA A 222 -8.84 7.23 28.17
N LEU A 223 -8.58 8.49 27.81
CA LEU A 223 -9.61 9.47 27.45
C LEU A 223 -10.44 9.00 26.25
N PHE A 224 -9.81 8.56 25.19
CA PHE A 224 -10.50 8.05 23.98
C PHE A 224 -11.31 6.79 24.29
N ARG A 225 -10.75 5.85 25.06
CA ARG A 225 -11.45 4.62 25.47
C ARG A 225 -12.66 4.91 26.34
N ALA A 226 -12.56 5.83 27.30
CA ALA A 226 -13.69 6.24 28.13
C ALA A 226 -14.79 6.90 27.28
N THR A 227 -14.40 7.80 26.39
CA THR A 227 -15.32 8.52 25.51
C THR A 227 -16.02 7.59 24.53
N SER A 228 -15.31 6.60 23.97
CA SER A 228 -15.89 5.63 23.03
C SER A 228 -17.04 4.81 23.64
N LYS A 229 -17.02 4.59 24.94
CA LYS A 229 -18.01 3.81 25.73
C LYS A 229 -19.15 4.66 26.29
N ALA A 230 -19.12 5.99 26.10
CA ALA A 230 -20.14 6.88 26.68
C ALA A 230 -21.52 6.59 26.08
N ARG A 231 -22.52 6.29 26.94
CA ARG A 231 -23.88 5.94 26.50
C ARG A 231 -24.69 7.16 26.05
N ASN A 232 -24.64 8.24 26.82
CA ASN A 232 -25.40 9.47 26.55
C ASN A 232 -24.40 10.56 26.12
N TRP A 233 -24.30 10.83 24.82
CA TRP A 233 -23.43 11.85 24.28
C TRP A 233 -24.23 13.14 24.06
N ASN A 234 -23.80 14.23 24.67
CA ASN A 234 -24.43 15.56 24.59
C ASN A 234 -23.37 16.65 24.50
N GLU A 235 -23.78 17.89 24.36
CA GLU A 235 -22.92 19.04 24.21
C GLU A 235 -21.97 19.24 25.42
N ALA A 236 -22.48 19.12 26.64
CA ALA A 236 -21.66 19.27 27.83
C ALA A 236 -20.54 18.23 27.92
N ARG A 237 -20.81 16.99 27.51
CA ARG A 237 -19.78 15.94 27.43
C ARG A 237 -18.79 16.17 26.29
N SER A 238 -19.27 16.75 25.18
CA SER A 238 -18.41 17.14 24.06
C SER A 238 -17.43 18.24 24.50
N ASP A 239 -17.90 19.24 25.25
CA ASP A 239 -17.06 20.32 25.76
C ASP A 239 -16.06 19.83 26.81
N ASP A 240 -16.49 18.96 27.74
CA ASP A 240 -15.58 18.33 28.74
C ASP A 240 -14.50 17.50 28.04
N PHE A 241 -14.88 16.69 27.07
CA PHE A 241 -13.90 15.93 26.26
C PHE A 241 -12.93 16.85 25.54
N TYR A 242 -13.45 17.90 24.88
CA TYR A 242 -12.63 18.87 24.16
C TYR A 242 -11.64 19.58 25.09
N TYR A 243 -12.07 20.00 26.27
CA TYR A 243 -11.19 20.59 27.26
C TYR A 243 -10.07 19.64 27.69
N LYS A 244 -10.43 18.40 28.03
CA LYS A 244 -9.47 17.34 28.41
C LYS A 244 -8.51 17.00 27.27
N LEU A 245 -9.04 16.86 26.05
CA LEU A 245 -8.22 16.62 24.86
C LEU A 245 -7.23 17.77 24.67
N SER A 246 -7.69 19.02 24.77
CA SER A 246 -6.84 20.19 24.58
C SER A 246 -5.69 20.24 25.59
N SER A 247 -5.95 19.93 26.86
CA SER A 247 -4.92 19.92 27.91
C SER A 247 -3.85 18.84 27.69
N LEU A 248 -4.20 17.72 27.04
CA LEU A 248 -3.29 16.61 26.76
C LEU A 248 -2.64 16.69 25.38
N TRP A 249 -3.35 17.29 24.39
CA TRP A 249 -2.95 17.33 22.99
C TRP A 249 -2.03 18.49 22.64
N PHE A 250 -2.11 19.60 23.38
CA PHE A 250 -1.24 20.73 23.16
C PHE A 250 0.09 20.57 23.88
N PHE A 251 1.18 20.82 23.15
CA PHE A 251 2.54 20.56 23.59
C PHE A 251 3.26 21.81 24.11
N GLY A 252 2.62 22.59 24.96
CA GLY A 252 3.21 23.79 25.55
C GLY A 252 2.59 25.08 25.01
N GLU A 253 3.29 25.81 24.16
CA GLU A 253 2.82 27.06 23.60
C GLU A 253 1.59 26.90 22.69
N GLU A 254 0.76 27.95 22.63
CA GLU A 254 -0.44 27.98 21.82
C GLU A 254 -0.09 27.74 20.33
N GLY A 255 -0.64 26.67 19.75
CA GLY A 255 -0.41 26.31 18.36
C GLY A 255 0.66 25.22 18.12
N SER A 256 1.31 24.70 19.15
CA SER A 256 2.33 23.64 19.03
C SER A 256 1.74 22.24 18.81
N ARG A 257 0.92 22.07 17.78
CA ARG A 257 0.30 20.81 17.34
C ARG A 257 0.57 20.59 15.86
N PHE A 258 0.37 19.37 15.36
CA PHE A 258 0.65 19.03 13.97
C PHE A 258 -0.15 19.86 12.96
N GLN A 259 -1.45 20.07 13.21
CA GLN A 259 -2.35 20.75 12.28
C GLN A 259 -2.52 22.26 12.51
N GLY A 260 -2.10 22.80 13.64
CA GLY A 260 -2.48 24.12 14.02
C GLY A 260 -4.00 24.24 14.37
N LYS A 261 -4.58 25.44 14.32
CA LYS A 261 -5.95 25.74 14.82
C LYS A 261 -7.09 25.44 13.83
N GLY A 262 -6.80 24.93 12.63
CA GLY A 262 -7.82 24.84 11.57
C GLY A 262 -9.01 23.94 11.90
N TRP A 263 -8.81 22.84 12.59
CA TRP A 263 -9.87 21.90 12.94
C TRP A 263 -10.70 22.35 14.16
N GLU A 264 -10.18 23.20 15.04
CA GLU A 264 -10.92 23.73 16.21
C GLU A 264 -12.15 24.53 15.80
N ARG A 265 -12.03 25.35 14.77
CA ARG A 265 -13.14 26.18 14.27
C ARG A 265 -14.32 25.32 13.79
N LYS A 266 -14.03 24.12 13.27
CA LYS A 266 -15.03 23.17 12.75
C LYS A 266 -15.36 22.06 13.74
N GLY A 267 -14.53 21.87 14.75
CA GLY A 267 -14.51 20.66 15.58
C GLY A 267 -15.41 20.71 16.80
N ARG A 268 -15.77 21.90 17.33
CA ARG A 268 -16.62 21.99 18.53
C ARG A 268 -17.96 21.27 18.39
N ASN A 269 -18.48 21.17 17.17
CA ASN A 269 -19.72 20.45 16.86
C ASN A 269 -19.47 19.02 16.33
N SER A 270 -18.27 18.48 16.49
CA SER A 270 -17.96 17.13 16.06
C SER A 270 -18.43 16.10 17.08
N ASP A 271 -18.94 14.98 16.62
CA ASP A 271 -19.17 13.84 17.51
C ASP A 271 -17.84 13.16 17.88
N PHE A 272 -17.24 13.64 18.98
CA PHE A 272 -16.00 13.10 19.50
C PHE A 272 -16.11 11.64 20.01
N ARG A 273 -17.32 11.20 20.36
CA ARG A 273 -17.57 9.80 20.71
C ARG A 273 -17.36 8.91 19.50
N GLU A 274 -17.90 9.27 18.34
CA GLU A 274 -17.72 8.50 17.11
C GLU A 274 -16.27 8.53 16.62
N LEU A 275 -15.57 9.67 16.74
CA LEU A 275 -14.13 9.76 16.50
C LEU A 275 -13.34 8.85 17.44
N SER A 276 -13.67 8.86 18.75
CA SER A 276 -13.00 8.03 19.74
C SER A 276 -13.22 6.55 19.47
N LYS A 277 -14.43 6.12 19.07
CA LYS A 277 -14.69 4.74 18.66
C LYS A 277 -13.80 4.32 17.49
N SER A 278 -13.71 5.15 16.47
CA SER A 278 -12.85 4.86 15.32
C SER A 278 -11.38 4.74 15.72
N LEU A 279 -10.89 5.64 16.58
CA LEU A 279 -9.51 5.56 17.05
C LEU A 279 -9.25 4.29 17.87
N VAL A 280 -10.17 3.94 18.78
CA VAL A 280 -10.06 2.72 19.61
C VAL A 280 -10.03 1.46 18.71
N HIS A 281 -10.88 1.38 17.69
CA HIS A 281 -10.84 0.27 16.73
C HIS A 281 -9.47 0.14 16.04
N VAL A 282 -8.82 1.26 15.71
CA VAL A 282 -7.48 1.25 15.10
C VAL A 282 -6.40 0.88 16.11
N LEU A 283 -6.51 1.37 17.36
CA LEU A 283 -5.57 1.03 18.44
C LEU A 283 -5.58 -0.47 18.77
N ASP A 284 -6.78 -1.08 18.77
CA ASP A 284 -6.98 -2.49 19.09
C ASP A 284 -6.70 -3.42 17.90
N ALA A 285 -6.54 -2.86 16.69
CA ALA A 285 -6.31 -3.65 15.49
C ALA A 285 -4.89 -4.25 15.46
N PRO A 286 -4.77 -5.57 15.14
CA PRO A 286 -3.48 -6.17 14.85
C PRO A 286 -2.76 -5.42 13.71
N PHE A 287 -1.42 -5.42 13.74
CA PHE A 287 -0.62 -4.71 12.75
C PHE A 287 -1.01 -5.07 11.30
N ALA A 288 -1.15 -6.36 11.01
CA ALA A 288 -1.47 -6.86 9.67
C ALA A 288 -2.82 -6.37 9.11
N SER A 289 -3.81 -6.11 9.97
CA SER A 289 -5.16 -5.67 9.56
C SER A 289 -5.42 -4.18 9.79
N ARG A 290 -4.47 -3.44 10.37
CA ARG A 290 -4.69 -2.05 10.78
C ARG A 290 -5.06 -1.14 9.63
N ASP A 291 -4.42 -1.27 8.47
CA ASP A 291 -4.74 -0.48 7.28
C ASP A 291 -6.21 -0.68 6.86
N SER A 292 -6.70 -1.92 6.85
CA SER A 292 -8.11 -2.22 6.53
C SER A 292 -9.08 -1.62 7.55
N VAL A 293 -8.71 -1.63 8.83
CA VAL A 293 -9.49 -0.98 9.89
C VAL A 293 -9.52 0.54 9.69
N VAL A 294 -8.38 1.18 9.36
CA VAL A 294 -8.32 2.62 9.06
C VAL A 294 -9.20 2.98 7.86
N ILE A 295 -9.16 2.19 6.78
CA ILE A 295 -10.03 2.37 5.61
C ILE A 295 -11.51 2.35 6.04
N ARG A 296 -11.92 1.32 6.76
CA ARG A 296 -13.28 1.15 7.24
C ARG A 296 -13.73 2.32 8.11
N GLU A 297 -12.90 2.74 9.06
CA GLU A 297 -13.25 3.80 10.01
C GLU A 297 -13.31 5.20 9.35
N ILE A 298 -12.42 5.52 8.41
CA ILE A 298 -12.52 6.76 7.63
C ILE A 298 -13.80 6.77 6.79
N ASN A 299 -14.15 5.65 6.18
CA ASN A 299 -15.37 5.53 5.38
C ASN A 299 -16.62 5.65 6.28
N ARG A 300 -16.61 5.01 7.46
CA ARG A 300 -17.67 5.12 8.47
C ARG A 300 -17.87 6.57 8.92
N LEU A 301 -16.81 7.26 9.32
CA LEU A 301 -16.86 8.67 9.72
C LEU A 301 -17.31 9.59 8.57
N THR A 302 -17.03 9.20 7.33
CA THR A 302 -17.49 9.92 6.14
C THR A 302 -19.00 9.75 5.95
N GLN A 303 -19.53 8.55 6.10
CA GLN A 303 -20.98 8.26 6.05
C GLN A 303 -21.73 9.00 7.16
N LEU A 304 -21.19 9.02 8.36
CA LEU A 304 -21.72 9.77 9.51
C LEU A 304 -21.56 11.30 9.38
N ARG A 305 -20.89 11.79 8.33
CA ARG A 305 -20.63 13.21 8.07
C ARG A 305 -19.89 13.93 9.21
N ILE A 306 -19.05 13.20 9.95
CA ILE A 306 -18.28 13.79 11.06
C ILE A 306 -17.35 14.90 10.53
N PRO A 307 -17.46 16.17 11.00
CA PRO A 307 -16.69 17.29 10.44
C PRO A 307 -15.17 17.12 10.53
N THR A 308 -14.67 16.53 11.62
CA THR A 308 -13.24 16.37 11.93
C THR A 308 -12.63 15.07 11.41
N ARG A 309 -13.36 14.29 10.63
CA ARG A 309 -12.93 12.97 10.11
C ARG A 309 -11.66 12.98 9.26
N GLY A 310 -11.37 14.08 8.58
CA GLY A 310 -10.14 14.20 7.79
C GLY A 310 -8.98 14.68 8.66
N ALA A 311 -9.04 15.95 9.03
CA ALA A 311 -7.95 16.65 9.68
C ALA A 311 -7.59 16.05 11.05
N LEU A 312 -8.51 16.12 12.03
CA LEU A 312 -8.21 15.65 13.39
C LEU A 312 -7.98 14.15 13.47
N PHE A 313 -8.78 13.35 12.75
CA PHE A 313 -8.61 11.90 12.80
C PHE A 313 -7.27 11.46 12.20
N SER A 314 -6.83 12.06 11.10
CA SER A 314 -5.50 11.78 10.53
C SER A 314 -4.37 12.26 11.45
N GLU A 315 -4.56 13.36 12.17
CA GLU A 315 -3.60 13.81 13.18
C GLU A 315 -3.49 12.82 14.33
N MET A 316 -4.62 12.28 14.84
CA MET A 316 -4.62 11.18 15.81
C MET A 316 -3.86 9.96 15.29
N LEU A 317 -4.16 9.53 14.07
CA LEU A 317 -3.47 8.40 13.45
C LEU A 317 -1.95 8.63 13.35
N CYS A 318 -1.54 9.82 12.92
CA CYS A 318 -0.14 10.18 12.81
C CYS A 318 0.56 10.21 14.18
N GLN A 319 -0.10 10.75 15.21
CA GLN A 319 0.44 10.80 16.57
C GLN A 319 0.64 9.40 17.16
N PHE A 320 -0.37 8.52 17.05
CA PHE A 320 -0.29 7.17 17.60
C PHE A 320 0.60 6.23 16.77
N PHE A 321 0.70 6.45 15.48
CA PHE A 321 1.40 5.59 14.52
C PHE A 321 2.23 6.40 13.51
N PRO A 322 3.23 7.19 13.95
CA PRO A 322 3.95 8.14 13.09
C PRO A 322 4.74 7.46 11.96
N LYS A 323 5.10 6.19 12.11
CA LYS A 323 5.74 5.41 11.04
C LYS A 323 4.77 4.89 9.99
N HIS A 324 3.44 4.99 10.24
CA HIS A 324 2.43 4.35 9.38
C HIS A 324 1.45 5.33 8.74
N TYR A 325 1.10 6.41 9.43
CA TYR A 325 0.08 7.35 8.97
C TYR A 325 0.57 8.79 9.02
N PHE A 326 0.06 9.60 8.11
CA PHE A 326 0.41 11.00 7.94
C PHE A 326 -0.77 11.91 8.31
N VAL A 327 -0.49 13.20 8.48
CA VAL A 327 -1.52 14.21 8.73
C VAL A 327 -2.13 14.68 7.40
N LEU A 328 -3.45 14.57 7.26
CA LEU A 328 -4.17 15.04 6.07
C LEU A 328 -4.53 16.53 6.22
N ASN A 329 -3.54 17.40 6.10
CA ASN A 329 -3.67 18.86 6.13
C ASN A 329 -3.60 19.47 4.71
N SER A 330 -3.84 20.79 4.58
CA SER A 330 -3.77 21.47 3.29
C SER A 330 -2.38 21.37 2.64
N PRO A 331 -1.26 21.66 3.33
CA PRO A 331 0.07 21.53 2.73
C PRO A 331 0.33 20.18 2.10
N VAL A 332 -0.03 19.09 2.79
CA VAL A 332 0.15 17.73 2.26
C VAL A 332 -0.78 17.45 1.09
N GLN A 333 -2.03 17.96 1.13
CA GLN A 333 -2.97 17.80 0.01
C GLN A 333 -2.50 18.58 -1.22
N ASP A 334 -2.03 19.80 -1.04
CA ASP A 334 -1.54 20.66 -2.11
C ASP A 334 -0.26 20.10 -2.71
N TRP A 335 0.63 19.55 -1.87
CA TRP A 335 1.83 18.86 -2.33
C TRP A 335 1.47 17.63 -3.18
N PHE A 336 0.53 16.78 -2.73
CA PHE A 336 0.05 15.67 -3.55
C PHE A 336 -0.62 16.11 -4.85
N ALA A 337 -1.34 17.24 -4.84
CA ALA A 337 -1.97 17.79 -6.04
C ALA A 337 -0.94 18.32 -7.06
N GLY A 338 0.22 18.77 -6.58
CA GLY A 338 1.34 19.22 -7.43
C GLY A 338 2.17 18.07 -8.03
N LEU A 339 1.93 16.81 -7.61
CA LEU A 339 2.59 15.65 -8.18
C LEU A 339 1.82 15.19 -9.43
N ASP A 340 2.54 14.76 -10.45
CA ASP A 340 1.95 14.16 -11.66
C ASP A 340 1.51 12.71 -11.39
N PHE A 341 0.66 12.56 -10.37
CA PHE A 341 0.13 11.28 -9.92
C PHE A 341 -1.34 11.38 -9.53
N SER A 342 -2.15 10.50 -10.05
CA SER A 342 -3.56 10.37 -9.66
C SER A 342 -3.91 8.91 -9.33
N PHE A 343 -4.62 8.72 -8.24
CA PHE A 343 -5.19 7.42 -7.92
C PHE A 343 -6.31 7.05 -8.90
N PRO A 344 -6.55 5.76 -9.13
CA PRO A 344 -7.68 5.27 -9.89
C PRO A 344 -9.01 5.88 -9.38
N ARG A 345 -9.94 6.09 -10.32
CA ARG A 345 -11.29 6.53 -9.96
C ARG A 345 -12.00 5.43 -9.17
N GLY A 346 -12.92 5.83 -8.32
CA GLY A 346 -13.75 4.89 -7.55
C GLY A 346 -13.22 4.56 -6.15
N LEU A 347 -11.97 4.86 -5.82
CA LEU A 347 -11.46 4.64 -4.48
C LEU A 347 -12.22 5.48 -3.44
N SER A 348 -12.60 4.84 -2.34
CA SER A 348 -13.16 5.50 -1.16
C SER A 348 -12.14 6.46 -0.51
N LYS A 349 -12.63 7.32 0.38
CA LYS A 349 -11.74 8.26 1.11
C LYS A 349 -10.73 7.51 1.98
N GLY A 350 -11.13 6.40 2.59
CA GLY A 350 -10.25 5.57 3.41
C GLY A 350 -9.15 4.93 2.57
N GLU A 351 -9.50 4.36 1.42
CA GLU A 351 -8.51 3.76 0.50
C GLU A 351 -7.51 4.79 -0.01
N ARG A 352 -7.97 5.96 -0.43
CA ARG A 352 -7.07 7.05 -0.86
C ARG A 352 -6.12 7.48 0.25
N TYR A 353 -6.59 7.57 1.48
CA TYR A 353 -5.76 7.94 2.63
C TYR A 353 -4.69 6.89 2.90
N VAL A 354 -5.05 5.62 3.00
CA VAL A 354 -4.11 4.53 3.28
C VAL A 354 -3.12 4.35 2.14
N ASN A 355 -3.56 4.44 0.89
CA ASN A 355 -2.67 4.36 -0.26
C ASN A 355 -1.65 5.50 -0.28
N ARG A 356 -2.05 6.74 0.05
CA ARG A 356 -1.10 7.85 0.24
C ARG A 356 -0.11 7.57 1.36
N ALA A 357 -0.57 7.04 2.49
CA ALA A 357 0.30 6.68 3.61
C ALA A 357 1.34 5.62 3.21
N ARG A 358 0.94 4.62 2.42
CA ARG A 358 1.85 3.58 1.90
C ARG A 358 2.90 4.16 0.95
N LEU A 359 2.49 5.03 0.03
CA LEU A 359 3.41 5.72 -0.88
C LEU A 359 4.43 6.58 -0.13
N LEU A 360 3.99 7.34 0.88
CA LEU A 360 4.87 8.17 1.70
C LEU A 360 5.87 7.33 2.49
N ARG A 361 5.43 6.21 3.09
CA ARG A 361 6.32 5.27 3.78
C ARG A 361 7.39 4.74 2.83
N ALA A 362 6.94 4.19 1.70
CA ALA A 362 7.84 3.63 0.71
C ALA A 362 8.82 4.65 0.13
N ALA A 363 8.42 5.92 -0.01
CA ALA A 363 9.31 6.98 -0.44
C ALA A 363 10.35 7.31 0.65
N LEU A 364 9.92 7.36 1.91
CA LEU A 364 10.80 7.66 3.03
C LEU A 364 11.79 6.53 3.30
N ASP A 365 11.34 5.27 3.23
CA ASP A 365 12.18 4.09 3.44
C ASP A 365 13.30 3.96 2.37
N ARG A 366 13.05 4.47 1.16
CA ARG A 366 14.01 4.47 0.05
C ARG A 366 14.96 5.67 0.04
N ALA A 367 14.62 6.73 0.73
CA ALA A 367 15.38 7.97 0.69
C ALA A 367 16.59 7.91 1.62
N GLU A 368 17.75 7.52 1.10
CA GLU A 368 18.99 7.51 1.84
C GLU A 368 19.31 8.91 2.38
N ASN A 369 19.68 8.99 3.66
CA ASN A 369 20.06 10.23 4.35
C ASN A 369 19.00 11.33 4.36
N TYR A 370 17.72 10.99 4.19
CA TYR A 370 16.64 11.96 4.34
C TYR A 370 16.43 12.31 5.81
N PRO A 371 16.26 13.60 6.17
CA PRO A 371 16.28 14.03 7.57
C PRO A 371 15.04 13.60 8.39
N ALA A 372 13.92 13.28 7.74
CA ALA A 372 12.72 12.76 8.41
C ALA A 372 12.80 11.24 8.58
N GLU A 373 12.58 10.75 9.80
CA GLU A 373 12.59 9.32 10.15
C GLU A 373 11.19 8.69 10.16
N ASN A 374 10.16 9.51 10.03
CA ASN A 374 8.76 9.07 10.08
C ASN A 374 7.83 10.11 9.41
N LEU A 375 6.55 9.75 9.25
CA LEU A 375 5.58 10.58 8.54
C LEU A 375 5.17 11.85 9.31
N ALA A 376 5.35 11.90 10.63
CA ALA A 376 5.12 13.12 11.41
C ALA A 376 6.22 14.17 11.17
N GLU A 377 7.45 13.72 11.01
CA GLU A 377 8.59 14.56 10.64
C GLU A 377 8.52 14.98 9.16
N LEU A 378 8.08 14.07 8.30
CA LEU A 378 7.87 14.37 6.89
C LEU A 378 6.77 15.43 6.68
N ASP A 379 5.69 15.41 7.46
CA ASP A 379 4.65 16.45 7.47
C ASP A 379 5.24 17.84 7.71
N CYS A 380 6.16 17.95 8.67
CA CYS A 380 6.87 19.20 8.96
C CYS A 380 7.68 19.70 7.74
N ILE A 381 8.38 18.80 7.05
CA ILE A 381 9.17 19.13 5.86
C ILE A 381 8.27 19.54 4.69
N ILE A 382 7.16 18.85 4.46
CA ILE A 382 6.19 19.21 3.41
C ILE A 382 5.59 20.59 3.69
N TRP A 383 5.26 20.87 4.95
CA TRP A 383 4.73 22.18 5.35
C TRP A 383 5.75 23.28 5.05
N LEU A 384 7.02 23.11 5.40
CA LEU A 384 8.09 24.06 5.09
C LEU A 384 8.31 24.26 3.59
N ALA A 385 8.10 23.21 2.81
CA ALA A 385 8.22 23.28 1.36
C ALA A 385 7.05 24.00 0.68
N SER A 386 5.95 24.22 1.40
CA SER A 386 4.74 24.91 0.91
C SER A 386 4.69 26.41 1.25
N ILE A 387 5.63 26.91 2.04
CA ILE A 387 5.80 28.33 2.40
C ILE A 387 6.80 28.97 1.45
#